data_4067472a850a795fdb8f2f3f27204de9
#
_entry.id   4067472a850a795fdb8f2f3f27204de9
#
_cell.length_a   1.000
_cell.length_b   1.000
_cell.length_c   1.000
_cell.angle_alpha   90.00
_cell.angle_beta   90.00
_cell.angle_gamma   90.00
#
_symmetry.space_group_name_H-M   'P 1'
#
loop_
_entity.id
_entity.type
_entity.pdbx_description
1 polymer ?
#
loop_
_entity_poly.entity_id
_entity_poly.type
_entity_poly.pdbx_seq_one_letter_code
_entity_poly.pdbx_strand_id
1 'polypeptide(L)'
;MISGWTEIYTGVFLVALALALIFTPLCQFLAVKTSFLDIPANEQHKQHKKATPLLGGVGMFLAWSLTLGIGLYAGRYLPIRLLPETVYAGIGSLGGLSGELGVLVLCAMLCVALGTYDDKYAISPGVKLAGQILIAVLAVWVGGVRLSLFIDQSLISGAITVFWFIFIFNAINFFDNMDGLACGTAAIAFFFFTVAAMVNGQYFVACLGASCVGCSVGFWFFNHSPASIFMGDGGSHFLAFMLSVISAKVTYYNTVSSASELIVLAPLFILAVPVFDTFAVVLIRLKNGKKIYVGDHNHISHRFHHMGMTRKQAVLLVHLLCLISGLGALPLLWGDLRTCLVLLLLEFVIFLLLSLLQAFGRHEVENK
;
A
#
# COMPACT_ATOMS: atom_id res chain seq x y z
N MET A 1 -13.05 -5.43 -25.90
CA MET A 1 -11.61 -5.38 -25.59
C MET A 1 -11.24 -5.80 -24.15
N ILE A 2 -12.18 -5.89 -23.20
CA ILE A 2 -11.90 -6.17 -21.78
C ILE A 2 -11.86 -7.68 -21.44
N SER A 3 -12.56 -8.55 -22.19
CA SER A 3 -12.81 -9.95 -21.78
C SER A 3 -11.54 -10.80 -21.56
N GLY A 4 -10.55 -10.75 -22.40
CA GLY A 4 -9.35 -11.60 -22.25
C GLY A 4 -8.38 -11.16 -21.16
N TRP A 5 -8.30 -9.84 -20.86
CA TRP A 5 -7.44 -9.30 -19.81
C TRP A 5 -8.01 -9.53 -18.41
N THR A 6 -9.33 -9.53 -18.25
CA THR A 6 -9.98 -9.83 -16.95
C THR A 6 -9.60 -11.21 -16.45
N GLU A 7 -9.53 -12.21 -17.33
CA GLU A 7 -9.11 -13.57 -16.99
C GLU A 7 -7.65 -13.59 -16.50
N ILE A 8 -6.77 -12.80 -17.16
CA ILE A 8 -5.36 -12.70 -16.75
C ILE A 8 -5.23 -12.04 -15.39
N TYR A 9 -5.90 -10.91 -15.15
CA TYR A 9 -5.85 -10.26 -13.84
C TYR A 9 -6.36 -11.16 -12.73
N THR A 10 -7.45 -11.89 -12.99
CA THR A 10 -8.00 -12.88 -12.07
C THR A 10 -7.00 -14.01 -11.83
N GLY A 11 -6.36 -14.52 -12.87
CA GLY A 11 -5.32 -15.55 -12.76
C GLY A 11 -4.12 -15.07 -11.95
N VAL A 12 -3.61 -13.87 -12.22
CA VAL A 12 -2.49 -13.25 -11.47
C VAL A 12 -2.87 -13.07 -9.98
N PHE A 13 -4.07 -12.57 -9.70
CA PHE A 13 -4.59 -12.44 -8.35
C PHE A 13 -4.63 -13.80 -7.63
N LEU A 14 -5.20 -14.82 -8.27
CA LEU A 14 -5.35 -16.16 -7.66
C LEU A 14 -4.00 -16.84 -7.42
N VAL A 15 -3.04 -16.71 -8.34
CA VAL A 15 -1.67 -17.23 -8.16
C VAL A 15 -0.99 -16.52 -7.00
N ALA A 16 -1.05 -15.18 -6.93
CA ALA A 16 -0.47 -14.41 -5.84
C ALA A 16 -1.10 -14.75 -4.48
N LEU A 17 -2.43 -14.90 -4.44
CA LEU A 17 -3.18 -15.32 -3.26
C LEU A 17 -2.73 -16.71 -2.79
N ALA A 18 -2.69 -17.69 -3.69
CA ALA A 18 -2.28 -19.05 -3.37
C ALA A 18 -0.84 -19.10 -2.84
N LEU A 19 0.08 -18.38 -3.50
CA LEU A 19 1.47 -18.32 -3.06
C LEU A 19 1.60 -17.62 -1.70
N ALA A 20 0.84 -16.56 -1.42
CA ALA A 20 0.84 -15.91 -0.11
C ALA A 20 0.29 -16.83 0.99
N LEU A 21 -0.76 -17.61 0.70
CA LEU A 21 -1.30 -18.63 1.62
C LEU A 21 -0.29 -19.75 1.90
N ILE A 22 0.67 -20.02 1.00
CA ILE A 22 1.74 -21.01 1.19
C ILE A 22 2.94 -20.38 1.91
N PHE A 23 3.44 -19.24 1.45
CA PHE A 23 4.66 -18.65 1.99
C PHE A 23 4.47 -18.02 3.38
N THR A 24 3.27 -17.53 3.71
CA THR A 24 3.02 -16.95 5.04
C THR A 24 3.20 -17.98 6.16
N PRO A 25 2.57 -19.17 6.13
CA PRO A 25 2.83 -20.20 7.16
C PRO A 25 4.28 -20.69 7.17
N LEU A 26 4.93 -20.77 6.01
CA LEU A 26 6.34 -21.13 5.91
C LEU A 26 7.22 -20.10 6.64
N CYS A 27 6.99 -18.81 6.38
CA CYS A 27 7.70 -17.73 7.08
C CYS A 27 7.37 -17.69 8.57
N GLN A 28 6.13 -18.01 8.97
CA GLN A 28 5.74 -18.17 10.36
C GLN A 28 6.54 -19.28 11.05
N PHE A 29 6.65 -20.44 10.42
CA PHE A 29 7.46 -21.56 10.92
C PHE A 29 8.94 -21.17 11.03
N LEU A 30 9.51 -20.54 10.01
CA LEU A 30 10.89 -20.08 10.03
C LEU A 30 11.15 -19.04 11.11
N ALA A 31 10.23 -18.08 11.32
CA ALA A 31 10.33 -17.06 12.36
C ALA A 31 10.37 -17.69 13.77
N VAL A 32 9.53 -18.69 14.01
CA VAL A 32 9.55 -19.43 15.27
C VAL A 32 10.86 -20.19 15.44
N LYS A 33 11.33 -20.90 14.41
CA LYS A 33 12.58 -21.68 14.44
C LYS A 33 13.82 -20.81 14.65
N THR A 34 13.82 -19.59 14.10
CA THR A 34 14.95 -18.65 14.22
C THR A 34 14.80 -17.66 15.37
N SER A 35 13.74 -17.82 16.19
CA SER A 35 13.40 -16.90 17.28
C SER A 35 13.25 -15.43 16.81
N PHE A 36 12.79 -15.23 15.56
CA PHE A 36 12.49 -13.91 15.01
C PHE A 36 11.05 -13.53 15.38
N LEU A 37 10.86 -13.15 16.63
CA LEU A 37 9.56 -12.96 17.26
C LEU A 37 9.46 -11.55 17.83
N ASP A 38 8.31 -10.92 17.70
CA ASP A 38 7.95 -9.75 18.50
C ASP A 38 7.52 -10.23 19.89
N ILE A 39 8.38 -9.96 20.89
CA ILE A 39 8.16 -10.33 22.26
C ILE A 39 7.51 -9.14 22.98
N PRO A 40 6.37 -9.32 23.67
CA PRO A 40 5.79 -8.28 24.49
C PRO A 40 6.76 -7.99 25.66
N ALA A 41 7.63 -6.99 25.44
CA ALA A 41 8.39 -6.40 26.52
C ALA A 41 7.43 -5.57 27.40
N ASN A 42 7.78 -5.28 28.66
CA ASN A 42 7.02 -4.38 29.55
C ASN A 42 6.94 -2.93 29.02
N GLU A 43 7.01 -2.75 27.73
CA GLU A 43 6.86 -1.46 27.06
C GLU A 43 5.37 -1.11 27.02
N GLN A 44 5.03 0.06 27.53
CA GLN A 44 3.67 0.59 27.62
C GLN A 44 2.95 0.65 26.24
N HIS A 45 3.68 0.46 25.14
CA HIS A 45 3.16 0.55 23.77
C HIS A 45 2.79 -0.80 23.13
N LYS A 46 3.30 -1.93 23.66
CA LYS A 46 3.03 -3.28 23.12
C LYS A 46 1.80 -3.89 23.80
N GLN A 47 0.78 -4.17 23.02
CA GLN A 47 -0.53 -4.59 23.54
C GLN A 47 -0.89 -6.06 23.31
N HIS A 48 0.01 -6.86 22.70
CA HIS A 48 -0.19 -8.30 22.52
C HIS A 48 0.40 -9.08 23.70
N LYS A 49 -0.24 -10.21 24.06
CA LYS A 49 0.13 -11.00 25.23
C LYS A 49 1.04 -12.20 24.92
N LYS A 50 1.28 -12.49 23.64
CA LYS A 50 2.06 -13.67 23.18
C LYS A 50 3.14 -13.21 22.21
N ALA A 51 4.31 -13.86 22.26
CA ALA A 51 5.34 -13.69 21.25
C ALA A 51 4.78 -14.03 19.85
N THR A 52 4.87 -13.12 18.91
CA THR A 52 4.29 -13.24 17.57
C THR A 52 5.38 -13.20 16.50
N PRO A 53 5.39 -14.16 15.54
CA PRO A 53 6.35 -14.17 14.43
C PRO A 53 6.34 -12.89 13.60
N LEU A 54 7.51 -12.42 13.11
CA LEU A 54 7.71 -11.12 12.44
C LEU A 54 8.14 -11.21 10.97
N LEU A 55 8.12 -12.38 10.31
CA LEU A 55 8.59 -12.53 8.93
C LEU A 55 7.47 -12.44 7.86
N GLY A 56 6.34 -11.83 8.16
CA GLY A 56 5.22 -11.72 7.21
C GLY A 56 5.56 -10.97 5.93
N GLY A 57 6.37 -9.91 6.04
CA GLY A 57 6.84 -9.13 4.89
C GLY A 57 7.67 -9.95 3.90
N VAL A 58 8.51 -10.85 4.40
CA VAL A 58 9.27 -11.81 3.57
C VAL A 58 8.33 -12.73 2.81
N GLY A 59 7.29 -13.25 3.47
CA GLY A 59 6.28 -14.11 2.84
C GLY A 59 5.53 -13.41 1.71
N MET A 60 5.10 -12.17 1.92
CA MET A 60 4.44 -11.36 0.88
C MET A 60 5.38 -11.08 -0.31
N PHE A 61 6.62 -10.70 -0.06
CA PHE A 61 7.60 -10.45 -1.12
C PHE A 61 7.89 -11.70 -1.95
N LEU A 62 8.08 -12.86 -1.32
CA LEU A 62 8.30 -14.12 -2.02
C LEU A 62 7.10 -14.52 -2.89
N ALA A 63 5.89 -14.37 -2.36
CA ALA A 63 4.66 -14.64 -3.11
C ALA A 63 4.54 -13.72 -4.33
N TRP A 64 4.77 -12.42 -4.14
CA TRP A 64 4.71 -11.42 -5.19
C TRP A 64 5.79 -11.64 -6.27
N SER A 65 7.05 -11.80 -5.88
CA SER A 65 8.16 -11.97 -6.81
C SER A 65 8.04 -13.27 -7.62
N LEU A 66 7.60 -14.37 -7.01
CA LEU A 66 7.35 -15.62 -7.71
C LEU A 66 6.14 -15.50 -8.65
N THR A 67 5.08 -14.79 -8.27
CA THR A 67 3.95 -14.50 -9.17
C THR A 67 4.41 -13.78 -10.43
N LEU A 68 5.28 -12.76 -10.28
CA LEU A 68 5.86 -12.06 -11.43
C LEU A 68 6.71 -13.00 -12.28
N GLY A 69 7.54 -13.83 -11.67
CA GLY A 69 8.37 -14.82 -12.37
C GLY A 69 7.52 -15.81 -13.18
N ILE A 70 6.44 -16.33 -12.58
CA ILE A 70 5.47 -17.21 -13.26
C ILE A 70 4.82 -16.48 -14.43
N GLY A 71 4.38 -15.22 -14.23
CA GLY A 71 3.76 -14.41 -15.28
C GLY A 71 4.69 -14.16 -16.46
N LEU A 72 5.96 -13.81 -16.21
CA LEU A 72 6.98 -13.61 -17.24
C LEU A 72 7.28 -14.92 -17.98
N TYR A 73 7.42 -16.02 -17.26
CA TYR A 73 7.64 -17.34 -17.86
C TYR A 73 6.45 -17.76 -18.73
N ALA A 74 5.23 -17.63 -18.21
CA ALA A 74 4.01 -17.93 -18.94
C ALA A 74 3.89 -17.09 -20.22
N GLY A 75 4.12 -15.77 -20.12
CA GLY A 75 4.09 -14.85 -21.26
C GLY A 75 5.11 -15.20 -22.37
N ARG A 76 6.23 -15.82 -22.00
CA ARG A 76 7.28 -16.19 -22.96
C ARG A 76 7.07 -17.57 -23.64
N TYR A 77 6.50 -18.53 -22.91
CA TYR A 77 6.48 -19.94 -23.32
C TYR A 77 5.09 -20.52 -23.57
N LEU A 78 4.01 -19.85 -23.10
CA LEU A 78 2.67 -20.30 -23.43
C LEU A 78 2.39 -20.15 -24.92
N PRO A 79 1.76 -21.18 -25.57
CA PRO A 79 1.43 -21.09 -26.99
C PRO A 79 0.50 -19.91 -27.27
N ILE A 80 0.89 -19.06 -28.21
CA ILE A 80 0.15 -17.85 -28.65
C ILE A 80 -1.32 -18.16 -28.95
N ARG A 81 -1.62 -19.37 -29.43
CA ARG A 81 -2.98 -19.82 -29.78
C ARG A 81 -3.95 -19.91 -28.60
N LEU A 82 -3.45 -19.89 -27.36
CA LEU A 82 -4.27 -19.95 -26.15
C LEU A 82 -4.62 -18.57 -25.59
N LEU A 83 -4.00 -17.51 -26.11
CA LEU A 83 -4.20 -16.14 -25.63
C LEU A 83 -4.96 -15.32 -26.69
N PRO A 84 -5.92 -14.46 -26.27
CA PRO A 84 -6.53 -13.50 -27.19
C PRO A 84 -5.47 -12.61 -27.86
N GLU A 85 -5.69 -12.20 -29.11
CA GLU A 85 -4.74 -11.36 -29.87
C GLU A 85 -4.35 -10.07 -29.14
N THR A 86 -5.30 -9.46 -28.44
CA THR A 86 -5.08 -8.24 -27.62
C THR A 86 -4.11 -8.46 -26.48
N VAL A 87 -4.10 -9.66 -25.91
CA VAL A 87 -3.19 -10.06 -24.82
C VAL A 87 -1.79 -10.31 -25.38
N TYR A 88 -1.71 -10.97 -26.51
CA TYR A 88 -0.44 -11.25 -27.15
C TYR A 88 0.33 -9.98 -27.53
N ALA A 89 -0.37 -9.00 -28.13
CA ALA A 89 0.22 -7.70 -28.45
C ALA A 89 0.75 -6.98 -27.21
N GLY A 90 0.03 -7.07 -26.08
CA GLY A 90 0.46 -6.51 -24.80
C GLY A 90 1.66 -7.21 -24.18
N ILE A 91 1.73 -8.54 -24.28
CA ILE A 91 2.89 -9.33 -23.79
C ILE A 91 4.15 -9.04 -24.61
N GLY A 92 4.03 -8.87 -25.94
CA GLY A 92 5.16 -8.51 -26.80
C GLY A 92 5.86 -7.21 -26.37
N SER A 93 5.13 -6.26 -25.80
CA SER A 93 5.69 -5.01 -25.27
C SER A 93 6.45 -5.18 -23.94
N LEU A 94 6.25 -6.30 -23.22
CA LEU A 94 6.93 -6.56 -21.93
C LEU A 94 8.43 -6.86 -22.09
N GLY A 95 8.89 -7.25 -23.29
CA GLY A 95 10.31 -7.49 -23.56
C GLY A 95 11.19 -6.26 -23.32
N GLY A 96 10.67 -5.05 -23.55
CA GLY A 96 11.35 -3.78 -23.25
C GLY A 96 11.35 -3.39 -21.76
N LEU A 97 10.45 -3.95 -20.95
CA LEU A 97 10.28 -3.64 -19.52
C LEU A 97 11.14 -4.51 -18.59
N SER A 98 11.88 -5.48 -19.11
CA SER A 98 12.64 -6.43 -18.29
C SER A 98 13.67 -5.78 -17.37
N GLY A 99 14.32 -4.69 -17.81
CA GLY A 99 15.27 -3.92 -17.01
C GLY A 99 14.59 -3.17 -15.87
N GLU A 100 13.48 -2.47 -16.15
CA GLU A 100 12.70 -1.74 -15.15
C GLU A 100 12.13 -2.68 -14.09
N LEU A 101 11.59 -3.83 -14.50
CA LEU A 101 11.10 -4.87 -13.62
C LEU A 101 12.17 -5.40 -12.68
N GLY A 102 13.38 -5.67 -13.21
CA GLY A 102 14.51 -6.09 -12.40
C GLY A 102 14.86 -5.08 -11.30
N VAL A 103 14.82 -3.78 -11.64
CA VAL A 103 15.05 -2.71 -10.65
C VAL A 103 13.90 -2.66 -9.62
N LEU A 104 12.64 -2.82 -10.03
CA LEU A 104 11.51 -2.85 -9.10
C LEU A 104 11.60 -4.02 -8.11
N VAL A 105 11.95 -5.22 -8.60
CA VAL A 105 12.16 -6.41 -7.74
C VAL A 105 13.32 -6.18 -6.78
N LEU A 106 14.44 -5.61 -7.24
CA LEU A 106 15.57 -5.25 -6.39
C LEU A 106 15.16 -4.23 -5.32
N CYS A 107 14.46 -3.16 -5.68
CA CYS A 107 13.99 -2.17 -4.72
C CYS A 107 13.03 -2.77 -3.69
N ALA A 108 12.09 -3.62 -4.12
CA ALA A 108 11.17 -4.32 -3.22
C ALA A 108 11.94 -5.25 -2.25
N MET A 109 12.95 -5.96 -2.74
CA MET A 109 13.84 -6.78 -1.90
C MET A 109 14.60 -5.91 -0.88
N LEU A 110 15.13 -4.76 -1.31
CA LEU A 110 15.82 -3.82 -0.42
C LEU A 110 14.88 -3.25 0.65
N CYS A 111 13.61 -2.97 0.31
CA CYS A 111 12.58 -2.56 1.28
C CYS A 111 12.37 -3.61 2.37
N VAL A 112 12.17 -4.87 1.95
CA VAL A 112 11.99 -5.98 2.90
C VAL A 112 13.23 -6.18 3.75
N ALA A 113 14.42 -6.11 3.13
CA ALA A 113 15.70 -6.27 3.85
C ALA A 113 15.90 -5.15 4.87
N LEU A 114 15.68 -3.88 4.49
CA LEU A 114 15.79 -2.73 5.38
C LEU A 114 14.84 -2.85 6.58
N GLY A 115 13.56 -3.15 6.32
CA GLY A 115 12.57 -3.26 7.39
C GLY A 115 12.80 -4.48 8.28
N THR A 116 13.15 -5.65 7.71
CA THR A 116 13.48 -6.84 8.50
C THR A 116 14.75 -6.64 9.35
N TYR A 117 15.71 -5.85 8.85
CA TYR A 117 16.88 -5.47 9.60
C TYR A 117 16.52 -4.53 10.76
N ASP A 118 15.61 -3.58 10.53
CA ASP A 118 15.09 -2.69 11.57
C ASP A 118 14.32 -3.45 12.66
N ASP A 119 13.45 -4.38 12.27
CA ASP A 119 12.72 -5.29 13.19
C ASP A 119 13.67 -6.04 14.16
N LYS A 120 14.89 -6.35 13.69
CA LYS A 120 15.86 -7.11 14.49
C LYS A 120 16.77 -6.23 15.36
N TYR A 121 17.20 -5.09 14.82
CA TYR A 121 18.28 -4.31 15.42
C TYR A 121 17.86 -2.90 15.86
N ALA A 122 16.60 -2.51 15.65
CA ALA A 122 16.04 -1.21 16.02
C ALA A 122 16.97 -0.04 15.59
N ILE A 123 17.16 0.12 14.30
CA ILE A 123 18.06 1.16 13.73
C ILE A 123 17.54 2.56 14.02
N SER A 124 18.47 3.53 14.02
CA SER A 124 18.07 4.93 14.23
C SER A 124 17.13 5.43 13.12
N PRO A 125 16.18 6.33 13.43
CA PRO A 125 15.25 6.88 12.43
C PRO A 125 15.95 7.54 11.24
N GLY A 126 17.14 8.13 11.45
CA GLY A 126 17.94 8.74 10.39
C GLY A 126 18.51 7.70 9.41
N VAL A 127 19.00 6.56 9.89
CA VAL A 127 19.50 5.46 9.06
C VAL A 127 18.36 4.83 8.25
N LYS A 128 17.19 4.60 8.90
CA LYS A 128 15.99 4.11 8.24
C LYS A 128 15.56 5.05 7.10
N LEU A 129 15.47 6.35 7.38
CA LEU A 129 15.12 7.36 6.39
C LEU A 129 16.13 7.42 5.23
N ALA A 130 17.43 7.35 5.50
CA ALA A 130 18.46 7.32 4.47
C ALA A 130 18.32 6.11 3.54
N GLY A 131 18.00 4.92 4.09
CA GLY A 131 17.70 3.72 3.32
C GLY A 131 16.45 3.89 2.44
N GLN A 132 15.37 4.46 2.98
CA GLN A 132 14.14 4.77 2.24
C GLN A 132 14.42 5.75 1.08
N ILE A 133 15.21 6.81 1.31
CA ILE A 133 15.61 7.78 0.27
C ILE A 133 16.39 7.07 -0.84
N LEU A 134 17.37 6.25 -0.49
CA LEU A 134 18.19 5.53 -1.46
C LEU A 134 17.35 4.63 -2.35
N ILE A 135 16.44 3.86 -1.78
CA ILE A 135 15.51 2.99 -2.51
C ILE A 135 14.59 3.80 -3.41
N ALA A 136 14.04 4.90 -2.92
CA ALA A 136 13.18 5.79 -3.70
C ALA A 136 13.94 6.43 -4.88
N VAL A 137 15.16 6.89 -4.67
CA VAL A 137 16.04 7.43 -5.72
C VAL A 137 16.33 6.38 -6.78
N LEU A 138 16.65 5.15 -6.38
CA LEU A 138 16.88 4.03 -7.29
C LEU A 138 15.63 3.73 -8.14
N ALA A 139 14.45 3.62 -7.51
CA ALA A 139 13.18 3.38 -8.20
C ALA A 139 12.84 4.50 -9.20
N VAL A 140 13.11 5.75 -8.85
CA VAL A 140 12.77 6.93 -9.69
C VAL A 140 13.74 7.10 -10.86
N TRP A 141 15.05 7.03 -10.65
CA TRP A 141 16.03 7.34 -11.72
C TRP A 141 16.50 6.13 -12.49
N VAL A 142 16.52 4.95 -11.89
CA VAL A 142 16.91 3.71 -12.59
C VAL A 142 15.68 2.88 -12.99
N GLY A 143 14.66 2.80 -12.11
CA GLY A 143 13.41 2.08 -12.38
C GLY A 143 12.38 2.87 -13.19
N GLY A 144 12.67 4.13 -13.55
CA GLY A 144 11.77 4.94 -14.39
C GLY A 144 10.40 5.24 -13.77
N VAL A 145 10.28 5.15 -12.43
CA VAL A 145 9.01 5.43 -11.75
C VAL A 145 8.84 6.93 -11.58
N ARG A 146 7.77 7.47 -12.16
CA ARG A 146 7.47 8.91 -12.11
C ARG A 146 5.99 9.14 -11.86
N LEU A 147 5.67 10.08 -10.98
CA LEU A 147 4.31 10.61 -10.87
C LEU A 147 3.94 11.36 -12.15
N SER A 148 2.80 11.01 -12.73
CA SER A 148 2.24 11.68 -13.92
C SER A 148 1.62 13.01 -13.52
N LEU A 149 2.48 13.99 -13.23
CA LEU A 149 2.11 15.38 -12.97
C LEU A 149 2.39 16.20 -14.25
N PHE A 150 1.69 17.32 -14.43
CA PHE A 150 1.90 18.25 -15.56
C PHE A 150 3.22 19.04 -15.43
N ILE A 151 4.31 18.35 -15.06
CA ILE A 151 5.63 18.95 -14.81
C ILE A 151 6.63 18.33 -15.78
N ASP A 152 7.04 19.11 -16.78
CA ASP A 152 7.98 18.67 -17.82
C ASP A 152 9.42 18.52 -17.32
N GLN A 153 9.78 19.25 -16.25
CA GLN A 153 11.14 19.22 -15.69
C GLN A 153 11.39 17.90 -14.96
N SER A 154 12.20 17.04 -15.55
CA SER A 154 12.53 15.70 -15.04
C SER A 154 13.07 15.69 -13.62
N LEU A 155 13.89 16.68 -13.23
CA LEU A 155 14.47 16.76 -11.89
C LEU A 155 13.39 17.07 -10.84
N ILE A 156 12.49 18.02 -11.12
CA ILE A 156 11.43 18.42 -10.20
C ILE A 156 10.42 17.29 -10.03
N SER A 157 9.94 16.70 -11.14
CA SER A 157 9.05 15.55 -11.12
C SER A 157 9.67 14.38 -10.35
N GLY A 158 10.98 14.12 -10.55
CA GLY A 158 11.72 13.10 -9.81
C GLY A 158 11.79 13.39 -8.32
N ALA A 159 12.10 14.61 -7.92
CA ALA A 159 12.16 15.01 -6.50
C ALA A 159 10.79 14.87 -5.81
N ILE A 160 9.71 15.27 -6.48
CA ILE A 160 8.34 15.11 -5.97
C ILE A 160 8.00 13.62 -5.84
N THR A 161 8.42 12.80 -6.81
CA THR A 161 8.18 11.34 -6.73
C THR A 161 8.94 10.72 -5.56
N VAL A 162 10.20 11.08 -5.33
CA VAL A 162 10.96 10.61 -4.14
C VAL A 162 10.28 11.04 -2.85
N PHE A 163 9.83 12.30 -2.77
CA PHE A 163 9.07 12.78 -1.60
C PHE A 163 7.80 11.95 -1.38
N TRP A 164 7.05 11.62 -2.44
CA TRP A 164 5.88 10.75 -2.39
C TRP A 164 6.21 9.37 -1.82
N PHE A 165 7.30 8.74 -2.29
CA PHE A 165 7.76 7.45 -1.75
C PHE A 165 8.05 7.54 -0.26
N ILE A 166 8.84 8.54 0.17
CA ILE A 166 9.20 8.74 1.58
C ILE A 166 7.95 8.95 2.43
N PHE A 167 7.01 9.77 1.92
CA PHE A 167 5.75 10.03 2.60
C PHE A 167 4.93 8.75 2.79
N ILE A 168 4.74 7.95 1.73
CA ILE A 168 3.97 6.70 1.80
C ILE A 168 4.69 5.63 2.63
N PHE A 169 6.03 5.54 2.57
CA PHE A 169 6.80 4.66 3.45
C PHE A 169 6.46 4.89 4.93
N ASN A 170 6.50 6.14 5.34
CA ASN A 170 6.24 6.47 6.73
C ASN A 170 4.76 6.40 7.07
N ALA A 171 3.86 6.78 6.15
CA ALA A 171 2.43 6.71 6.36
C ALA A 171 1.96 5.26 6.60
N ILE A 172 2.37 4.32 5.77
CA ILE A 172 1.98 2.90 5.92
C ILE A 172 2.65 2.27 7.15
N ASN A 173 3.91 2.60 7.41
CA ASN A 173 4.61 2.10 8.60
C ASN A 173 3.95 2.58 9.90
N PHE A 174 3.57 3.85 10.00
CA PHE A 174 2.80 4.38 11.14
C PHE A 174 1.39 3.78 11.24
N PHE A 175 0.81 3.43 10.10
CA PHE A 175 -0.54 2.87 10.03
C PHE A 175 -0.59 1.39 10.43
N ASP A 176 0.55 0.70 10.49
CA ASP A 176 0.65 -0.70 10.96
C ASP A 176 0.67 -0.78 12.49
N ASN A 177 -0.43 -0.35 13.11
CA ASN A 177 -0.57 -0.23 14.56
C ASN A 177 -1.65 -1.15 15.17
N MET A 178 -2.40 -1.90 14.34
CA MET A 178 -3.39 -2.92 14.74
C MET A 178 -3.40 -4.10 13.78
N ASP A 179 -3.71 -5.29 14.31
CA ASP A 179 -3.83 -6.54 13.52
C ASP A 179 -4.69 -6.37 12.29
N GLY A 180 -4.13 -6.65 11.10
CA GLY A 180 -4.80 -6.61 9.82
C GLY A 180 -5.09 -5.22 9.25
N LEU A 181 -4.80 -4.15 9.97
CA LEU A 181 -5.14 -2.79 9.56
C LEU A 181 -4.39 -2.35 8.30
N ALA A 182 -3.06 -2.29 8.35
CA ALA A 182 -2.24 -1.80 7.24
C ALA A 182 -2.34 -2.72 6.02
N CYS A 183 -2.31 -4.03 6.23
CA CYS A 183 -2.42 -5.00 5.15
C CYS A 183 -3.77 -4.95 4.44
N GLY A 184 -4.88 -4.89 5.19
CA GLY A 184 -6.23 -4.78 4.63
C GLY A 184 -6.43 -3.44 3.90
N THR A 185 -5.94 -2.34 4.46
CA THR A 185 -5.96 -1.03 3.81
C THR A 185 -5.16 -1.03 2.50
N ALA A 186 -3.96 -1.63 2.51
CA ALA A 186 -3.16 -1.77 1.30
C ALA A 186 -3.86 -2.63 0.24
N ALA A 187 -4.51 -3.73 0.62
CA ALA A 187 -5.27 -4.58 -0.29
C ALA A 187 -6.41 -3.80 -0.98
N ILE A 188 -7.15 -2.97 -0.22
CA ILE A 188 -8.21 -2.10 -0.75
C ILE A 188 -7.61 -1.06 -1.72
N ALA A 189 -6.51 -0.41 -1.34
CA ALA A 189 -5.86 0.59 -2.18
C ALA A 189 -5.33 -0.04 -3.50
N PHE A 190 -4.67 -1.20 -3.44
CA PHE A 190 -4.22 -1.94 -4.62
C PHE A 190 -5.38 -2.32 -5.53
N PHE A 191 -6.52 -2.73 -4.97
CA PHE A 191 -7.72 -3.02 -5.75
C PHE A 191 -8.17 -1.80 -6.57
N PHE A 192 -8.30 -0.63 -5.96
CA PHE A 192 -8.73 0.58 -6.67
C PHE A 192 -7.69 1.07 -7.69
N PHE A 193 -6.40 0.98 -7.38
CA PHE A 193 -5.34 1.26 -8.37
C PHE A 193 -5.36 0.27 -9.53
N THR A 194 -5.65 -1.01 -9.27
CA THR A 194 -5.82 -2.02 -10.33
C THR A 194 -6.97 -1.66 -11.24
N VAL A 195 -8.13 -1.29 -10.69
CA VAL A 195 -9.29 -0.85 -11.46
C VAL A 195 -8.96 0.40 -12.27
N ALA A 196 -8.28 1.39 -11.67
CA ALA A 196 -7.85 2.60 -12.39
C ALA A 196 -6.93 2.27 -13.57
N ALA A 197 -5.95 1.37 -13.37
CA ALA A 197 -5.06 0.91 -14.44
C ALA A 197 -5.81 0.14 -15.53
N MET A 198 -6.79 -0.70 -15.16
CA MET A 198 -7.63 -1.42 -16.12
C MET A 198 -8.46 -0.49 -16.99
N VAL A 199 -9.10 0.52 -16.40
CA VAL A 199 -9.90 1.52 -17.12
C VAL A 199 -9.04 2.29 -18.12
N ASN A 200 -7.79 2.58 -17.76
CA ASN A 200 -6.84 3.30 -18.61
C ASN A 200 -6.05 2.39 -19.58
N GLY A 201 -6.39 1.11 -19.69
CA GLY A 201 -5.72 0.16 -20.59
C GLY A 201 -4.25 -0.13 -20.25
N GLN A 202 -3.84 0.11 -19.01
CA GLN A 202 -2.46 -0.10 -18.53
C GLN A 202 -2.27 -1.54 -18.02
N TYR A 203 -2.25 -2.48 -18.95
CA TYR A 203 -2.29 -3.92 -18.67
C TYR A 203 -1.23 -4.39 -17.68
N PHE A 204 0.00 -3.91 -17.84
CA PHE A 204 1.11 -4.27 -16.95
C PHE A 204 0.90 -3.77 -15.52
N VAL A 205 0.51 -2.50 -15.37
CA VAL A 205 0.26 -1.89 -14.06
C VAL A 205 -0.92 -2.57 -13.37
N ALA A 206 -1.96 -2.95 -14.13
CA ALA A 206 -3.10 -3.69 -13.62
C ALA A 206 -2.71 -5.11 -13.14
N CYS A 207 -1.83 -5.84 -13.87
CA CYS A 207 -1.28 -7.12 -13.41
C CYS A 207 -0.45 -6.95 -12.13
N LEU A 208 0.38 -5.90 -12.07
CA LEU A 208 1.19 -5.60 -10.89
C LEU A 208 0.29 -5.32 -9.68
N GLY A 209 -0.77 -4.51 -9.86
CA GLY A 209 -1.76 -4.25 -8.83
C GLY A 209 -2.50 -5.50 -8.39
N ALA A 210 -3.00 -6.32 -9.33
CA ALA A 210 -3.69 -7.58 -9.04
C ALA A 210 -2.82 -8.56 -8.24
N SER A 211 -1.51 -8.65 -8.54
CA SER A 211 -0.57 -9.46 -7.75
C SER A 211 -0.42 -8.95 -6.32
N CYS A 212 -0.38 -7.62 -6.13
CA CYS A 212 -0.31 -7.01 -4.81
C CYS A 212 -1.61 -7.21 -4.01
N VAL A 213 -2.80 -7.14 -4.65
CA VAL A 213 -4.08 -7.49 -4.01
C VAL A 213 -4.03 -8.93 -3.52
N GLY A 214 -3.63 -9.87 -4.38
CA GLY A 214 -3.56 -11.30 -4.03
C GLY A 214 -2.63 -11.57 -2.85
N CYS A 215 -1.42 -11.02 -2.86
CA CYS A 215 -0.46 -11.15 -1.76
C CYS A 215 -0.98 -10.57 -0.46
N SER A 216 -1.55 -9.36 -0.52
CA SER A 216 -2.05 -8.67 0.67
C SER A 216 -3.25 -9.40 1.27
N VAL A 217 -4.21 -9.84 0.46
CA VAL A 217 -5.37 -10.62 0.92
C VAL A 217 -4.91 -11.96 1.49
N GLY A 218 -3.99 -12.68 0.82
CA GLY A 218 -3.47 -13.96 1.31
C GLY A 218 -2.76 -13.83 2.65
N PHE A 219 -1.95 -12.79 2.83
CA PHE A 219 -1.31 -12.50 4.12
C PHE A 219 -2.32 -12.07 5.18
N TRP A 220 -3.34 -11.28 4.82
CA TRP A 220 -4.37 -10.80 5.74
C TRP A 220 -5.11 -11.92 6.45
N PHE A 221 -5.30 -13.11 5.83
CA PHE A 221 -5.88 -14.28 6.49
C PHE A 221 -5.13 -14.73 7.74
N PHE A 222 -3.84 -14.46 7.85
CA PHE A 222 -3.00 -14.81 9.00
C PHE A 222 -2.77 -13.63 9.94
N ASN A 223 -2.93 -12.41 9.42
CA ASN A 223 -2.64 -11.17 10.14
C ASN A 223 -3.89 -10.51 10.76
N HIS A 224 -5.13 -10.87 10.35
CA HIS A 224 -6.33 -10.32 10.98
C HIS A 224 -6.46 -10.77 12.45
N SER A 225 -7.13 -9.93 13.25
CA SER A 225 -7.17 -10.12 14.70
C SER A 225 -7.96 -11.37 15.15
N PRO A 226 -7.37 -12.27 15.98
CA PRO A 226 -6.02 -12.19 16.56
C PRO A 226 -4.96 -12.64 15.57
N ALA A 227 -3.94 -11.81 15.32
CA ALA A 227 -2.90 -12.11 14.35
C ALA A 227 -2.05 -13.32 14.78
N SER A 228 -1.74 -14.21 13.83
CA SER A 228 -0.84 -15.35 14.01
C SER A 228 0.60 -15.04 13.57
N ILE A 229 0.77 -13.99 12.75
CA ILE A 229 2.05 -13.48 12.26
C ILE A 229 1.90 -11.98 12.00
N PHE A 230 2.92 -11.19 12.33
CA PHE A 230 3.02 -9.78 11.96
C PHE A 230 3.81 -9.60 10.68
N MET A 231 3.48 -8.54 9.93
CA MET A 231 4.23 -8.23 8.71
C MET A 231 5.62 -7.65 9.02
N GLY A 232 5.77 -6.99 10.17
CA GLY A 232 6.95 -6.24 10.55
C GLY A 232 7.21 -5.02 9.66
N ASP A 233 8.29 -4.31 9.97
CA ASP A 233 8.74 -3.19 9.16
C ASP A 233 9.13 -3.63 7.73
N GLY A 234 9.61 -4.90 7.59
CA GLY A 234 9.83 -5.48 6.27
C GLY A 234 8.58 -5.52 5.40
N GLY A 235 7.42 -5.85 5.98
CA GLY A 235 6.16 -5.91 5.26
C GLY A 235 5.54 -4.54 5.01
N SER A 236 5.56 -3.66 5.99
CA SER A 236 5.03 -2.29 5.83
C SER A 236 5.81 -1.51 4.76
N HIS A 237 7.16 -1.66 4.70
CA HIS A 237 7.99 -1.06 3.65
C HIS A 237 7.72 -1.66 2.28
N PHE A 238 7.52 -2.99 2.17
CA PHE A 238 7.13 -3.64 0.92
C PHE A 238 5.79 -3.10 0.39
N LEU A 239 4.75 -3.06 1.24
CA LEU A 239 3.44 -2.55 0.85
C LEU A 239 3.51 -1.08 0.45
N ALA A 240 4.21 -0.25 1.23
CA ALA A 240 4.39 1.17 0.95
C ALA A 240 5.14 1.41 -0.37
N PHE A 241 6.19 0.63 -0.63
CA PHE A 241 6.93 0.67 -1.90
C PHE A 241 6.01 0.37 -3.08
N MET A 242 5.25 -0.73 -3.01
CA MET A 242 4.36 -1.13 -4.09
C MET A 242 3.21 -0.14 -4.30
N LEU A 243 2.64 0.42 -3.23
CA LEU A 243 1.65 1.50 -3.30
C LEU A 243 2.23 2.74 -3.99
N SER A 244 3.46 3.13 -3.65
CA SER A 244 4.15 4.26 -4.27
C SER A 244 4.42 4.03 -5.76
N VAL A 245 4.90 2.82 -6.12
CA VAL A 245 5.16 2.44 -7.53
C VAL A 245 3.89 2.46 -8.34
N ILE A 246 2.83 1.78 -7.87
CA ILE A 246 1.59 1.62 -8.63
C ILE A 246 0.90 2.98 -8.76
N SER A 247 0.77 3.73 -7.67
CA SER A 247 0.18 5.08 -7.70
C SER A 247 0.91 6.05 -8.63
N ALA A 248 2.24 5.90 -8.77
CA ALA A 248 3.04 6.74 -9.67
C ALA A 248 2.98 6.27 -11.14
N LYS A 249 2.87 4.94 -11.38
CA LYS A 249 2.82 4.37 -12.73
C LYS A 249 1.42 4.38 -13.35
N VAL A 250 0.34 4.48 -12.57
CA VAL A 250 -1.00 4.67 -13.13
C VAL A 250 -1.08 6.04 -13.81
N THR A 251 -1.34 6.06 -15.10
CA THR A 251 -1.59 7.29 -15.85
C THR A 251 -3.05 7.70 -15.62
N TYR A 252 -3.25 8.77 -14.90
CA TYR A 252 -4.59 9.25 -14.56
C TYR A 252 -5.17 10.14 -15.65
N TYR A 253 -4.33 10.89 -16.36
CA TYR A 253 -4.74 11.80 -17.41
C TYR A 253 -4.48 11.24 -18.80
N ASN A 254 -5.52 11.25 -19.64
CA ASN A 254 -5.43 10.91 -21.06
C ASN A 254 -5.95 12.09 -21.87
N THR A 255 -5.12 12.65 -22.76
CA THR A 255 -5.47 13.78 -23.63
C THR A 255 -6.67 13.53 -24.55
N VAL A 256 -7.08 12.28 -24.73
CA VAL A 256 -8.23 11.87 -25.56
C VAL A 256 -9.54 11.92 -24.78
N SER A 257 -9.50 11.92 -23.44
CA SER A 257 -10.70 11.98 -22.60
C SER A 257 -11.01 13.44 -22.22
N SER A 258 -12.29 13.77 -22.11
CA SER A 258 -12.76 15.06 -21.55
C SER A 258 -12.64 15.16 -20.04
N ALA A 259 -11.93 14.23 -19.41
CA ALA A 259 -11.73 14.20 -17.97
C ALA A 259 -10.97 15.44 -17.48
N SER A 260 -11.29 15.88 -16.26
CA SER A 260 -10.64 17.02 -15.63
C SER A 260 -9.18 16.68 -15.26
N GLU A 261 -8.30 17.69 -15.31
CA GLU A 261 -6.91 17.58 -14.82
C GLU A 261 -6.83 17.19 -13.33
N LEU A 262 -7.90 17.43 -12.56
CA LEU A 262 -8.00 17.02 -11.14
C LEU A 262 -7.94 15.50 -10.91
N ILE A 263 -8.04 14.70 -11.98
CA ILE A 263 -7.83 13.24 -11.92
C ILE A 263 -6.47 12.85 -11.32
N VAL A 264 -5.46 13.71 -11.39
CA VAL A 264 -4.14 13.49 -10.75
C VAL A 264 -4.23 13.36 -9.22
N LEU A 265 -5.36 13.78 -8.64
CA LEU A 265 -5.64 13.63 -7.21
C LEU A 265 -6.18 12.24 -6.82
N ALA A 266 -6.52 11.38 -7.81
CA ALA A 266 -7.05 10.04 -7.54
C ALA A 266 -6.19 9.21 -6.55
N PRO A 267 -4.84 9.24 -6.57
CA PRO A 267 -4.03 8.57 -5.56
C PRO A 267 -4.29 9.05 -4.14
N LEU A 268 -4.57 10.35 -3.97
CA LEU A 268 -4.87 10.94 -2.66
C LEU A 268 -6.23 10.48 -2.13
N PHE A 269 -7.21 10.20 -3.01
CA PHE A 269 -8.49 9.57 -2.62
C PHE A 269 -8.29 8.11 -2.24
N ILE A 270 -7.60 7.33 -3.06
CA ILE A 270 -7.38 5.90 -2.81
C ILE A 270 -6.60 5.69 -1.50
N LEU A 271 -5.67 6.59 -1.19
CA LEU A 271 -4.85 6.57 0.02
C LEU A 271 -5.32 7.59 1.07
N ALA A 272 -6.54 8.11 0.96
CA ALA A 272 -7.01 9.23 1.78
C ALA A 272 -6.91 8.95 3.29
N VAL A 273 -7.29 7.75 3.72
CA VAL A 273 -7.29 7.40 5.14
C VAL A 273 -5.88 7.36 5.74
N PRO A 274 -4.88 6.61 5.20
CA PRO A 274 -3.53 6.64 5.73
C PRO A 274 -2.84 8.01 5.59
N VAL A 275 -3.13 8.75 4.52
CA VAL A 275 -2.66 10.13 4.33
C VAL A 275 -3.22 11.05 5.42
N PHE A 276 -4.54 11.04 5.62
CA PHE A 276 -5.21 11.82 6.65
C PHE A 276 -4.69 11.48 8.05
N ASP A 277 -4.58 10.19 8.38
CA ASP A 277 -4.09 9.75 9.69
C ASP A 277 -2.68 10.25 9.95
N THR A 278 -1.80 10.14 8.95
CA THR A 278 -0.41 10.63 9.07
C THR A 278 -0.37 12.14 9.34
N PHE A 279 -1.12 12.95 8.58
CA PHE A 279 -1.19 14.39 8.82
C PHE A 279 -1.77 14.70 10.20
N ALA A 280 -2.86 14.04 10.60
CA ALA A 280 -3.49 14.27 11.89
C ALA A 280 -2.52 13.94 13.03
N VAL A 281 -1.82 12.80 12.98
CA VAL A 281 -0.87 12.40 14.02
C VAL A 281 0.33 13.34 14.07
N VAL A 282 0.89 13.74 12.93
CA VAL A 282 2.00 14.70 12.87
C VAL A 282 1.58 16.04 13.49
N LEU A 283 0.40 16.56 13.15
CA LEU A 283 -0.12 17.82 13.72
C LEU A 283 -0.32 17.71 15.23
N ILE A 284 -0.87 16.60 15.73
CA ILE A 284 -1.06 16.35 17.17
C ILE A 284 0.29 16.32 17.88
N ARG A 285 1.30 15.63 17.31
CA ARG A 285 2.65 15.54 17.87
C ARG A 285 3.31 16.93 17.95
N LEU A 286 3.26 17.70 16.87
CA LEU A 286 3.79 19.07 16.81
C LEU A 286 3.12 19.98 17.84
N LYS A 287 1.78 19.94 17.93
CA LYS A 287 1.02 20.71 18.92
C LYS A 287 1.43 20.39 20.37
N ASN A 288 1.79 19.12 20.64
CA ASN A 288 2.20 18.65 21.94
C ASN A 288 3.73 18.74 22.18
N GLY A 289 4.50 19.38 21.29
CA GLY A 289 5.96 19.51 21.40
C GLY A 289 6.71 18.17 21.28
N LYS A 290 6.07 17.12 20.72
CA LYS A 290 6.67 15.80 20.55
C LYS A 290 7.37 15.67 19.20
N LYS A 291 8.41 14.85 19.16
CA LYS A 291 9.11 14.52 17.91
C LYS A 291 8.19 13.70 17.00
N ILE A 292 8.18 14.01 15.70
CA ILE A 292 7.30 13.37 14.71
C ILE A 292 7.52 11.87 14.53
N TYR A 293 8.71 11.37 14.79
CA TYR A 293 9.09 9.96 14.63
C TYR A 293 8.89 9.09 15.87
N VAL A 294 8.37 9.65 16.99
CA VAL A 294 8.08 8.88 18.19
C VAL A 294 6.67 8.30 18.10
N GLY A 295 6.55 6.97 18.22
CA GLY A 295 5.25 6.29 18.20
C GLY A 295 4.31 6.78 19.32
N ASP A 296 3.02 6.82 19.03
CA ASP A 296 1.98 7.15 20.00
C ASP A 296 0.65 6.45 19.67
N HIS A 297 -0.37 6.65 20.48
CA HIS A 297 -1.72 6.08 20.32
C HIS A 297 -2.73 7.08 19.73
N ASN A 298 -2.28 8.10 18.98
CA ASN A 298 -3.15 9.12 18.40
C ASN A 298 -3.64 8.78 16.99
N HIS A 299 -3.35 7.57 16.47
CA HIS A 299 -3.84 7.11 15.17
C HIS A 299 -5.36 6.95 15.15
N ILE A 300 -5.97 7.09 13.97
CA ILE A 300 -7.42 6.99 13.76
C ILE A 300 -8.01 5.71 14.36
N SER A 301 -7.33 4.58 14.20
CA SER A 301 -7.72 3.28 14.77
C SER A 301 -7.75 3.29 16.29
N HIS A 302 -6.72 3.86 16.92
CA HIS A 302 -6.65 4.00 18.38
C HIS A 302 -7.70 4.98 18.90
N ARG A 303 -7.97 6.06 18.18
CA ARG A 303 -9.00 7.03 18.53
C ARG A 303 -10.39 6.39 18.55
N PHE A 304 -10.72 5.54 17.56
CA PHE A 304 -11.96 4.75 17.55
C PHE A 304 -12.01 3.75 18.72
N HIS A 305 -10.88 3.11 19.03
CA HIS A 305 -10.81 2.22 20.18
C HIS A 305 -11.04 2.96 21.50
N HIS A 306 -10.48 4.16 21.68
CA HIS A 306 -10.71 5.00 22.84
C HIS A 306 -12.16 5.51 22.97
N MET A 307 -12.91 5.59 21.85
CA MET A 307 -14.35 5.87 21.84
C MET A 307 -15.21 4.65 22.23
N GLY A 308 -14.61 3.54 22.68
CA GLY A 308 -15.29 2.34 23.16
C GLY A 308 -15.48 1.23 22.14
N MET A 309 -14.98 1.37 20.91
CA MET A 309 -15.01 0.28 19.92
C MET A 309 -13.99 -0.80 20.27
N THR A 310 -14.31 -2.05 19.99
CA THR A 310 -13.30 -3.12 19.98
C THR A 310 -12.29 -2.87 18.86
N ARG A 311 -11.07 -3.41 18.98
CA ARG A 311 -10.05 -3.30 17.91
C ARG A 311 -10.57 -3.80 16.55
N LYS A 312 -11.29 -4.93 16.52
CA LYS A 312 -11.91 -5.46 15.30
C LYS A 312 -12.89 -4.48 14.66
N GLN A 313 -13.72 -3.82 15.48
CA GLN A 313 -14.66 -2.80 14.99
C GLN A 313 -13.94 -1.57 14.47
N ALA A 314 -12.88 -1.10 15.16
CA ALA A 314 -12.07 0.03 14.72
C ALA A 314 -11.40 -0.25 13.36
N VAL A 315 -10.77 -1.43 13.20
CA VAL A 315 -10.15 -1.85 11.95
C VAL A 315 -11.18 -1.97 10.82
N LEU A 316 -12.34 -2.61 11.09
CA LEU A 316 -13.42 -2.73 10.11
C LEU A 316 -13.91 -1.34 9.64
N LEU A 317 -14.12 -0.41 10.58
CA LEU A 317 -14.57 0.94 10.24
C LEU A 317 -13.54 1.68 9.38
N VAL A 318 -12.26 1.54 9.70
CA VAL A 318 -11.18 2.12 8.88
C VAL A 318 -11.15 1.52 7.48
N HIS A 319 -11.31 0.19 7.33
CA HIS A 319 -11.41 -0.45 6.01
C HIS A 319 -12.64 0.02 5.22
N LEU A 320 -13.79 0.22 5.88
CA LEU A 320 -14.98 0.79 5.23
C LEU A 320 -14.74 2.23 4.76
N LEU A 321 -14.03 3.04 5.54
CA LEU A 321 -13.62 4.39 5.11
C LEU A 321 -12.69 4.34 3.89
N CYS A 322 -11.70 3.43 3.88
CA CYS A 322 -10.85 3.22 2.71
C CYS A 322 -11.66 2.79 1.47
N LEU A 323 -12.67 1.93 1.64
CA LEU A 323 -13.57 1.55 0.55
C LEU A 323 -14.40 2.73 0.03
N ILE A 324 -14.95 3.56 0.92
CA ILE A 324 -15.73 4.76 0.54
C ILE A 324 -14.86 5.74 -0.24
N SER A 325 -13.66 6.07 0.27
CA SER A 325 -12.72 6.98 -0.40
C SER A 325 -12.25 6.41 -1.75
N GLY A 326 -11.95 5.10 -1.81
CA GLY A 326 -11.58 4.43 -3.05
C GLY A 326 -12.71 4.40 -4.09
N LEU A 327 -13.97 4.19 -3.66
CA LEU A 327 -15.13 4.32 -4.54
C LEU A 327 -15.31 5.76 -5.04
N GLY A 328 -15.04 6.75 -4.19
CA GLY A 328 -15.02 8.17 -4.55
C GLY A 328 -13.92 8.52 -5.58
N ALA A 329 -12.83 7.75 -5.63
CA ALA A 329 -11.77 7.94 -6.61
C ALA A 329 -12.17 7.50 -8.03
N LEU A 330 -13.06 6.51 -8.19
CA LEU A 330 -13.40 5.95 -9.49
C LEU A 330 -14.05 6.99 -10.44
N PRO A 331 -15.06 7.77 -10.03
CA PRO A 331 -15.66 8.77 -10.92
C PRO A 331 -14.68 9.88 -11.34
N LEU A 332 -13.58 10.10 -10.61
CA LEU A 332 -12.53 11.04 -11.04
C LEU A 332 -11.90 10.60 -12.37
N LEU A 333 -11.88 9.29 -12.67
CA LEU A 333 -11.24 8.74 -13.87
C LEU A 333 -11.89 9.22 -15.19
N TRP A 334 -13.14 9.67 -15.14
CA TRP A 334 -13.90 10.14 -16.32
C TRP A 334 -14.78 11.36 -16.05
N GLY A 335 -14.75 11.90 -14.83
CA GLY A 335 -15.57 13.02 -14.40
C GLY A 335 -15.10 14.36 -14.99
N ASP A 336 -16.05 15.24 -15.20
CA ASP A 336 -15.77 16.64 -15.52
C ASP A 336 -15.29 17.41 -14.27
N LEU A 337 -14.88 18.67 -14.44
CA LEU A 337 -14.42 19.52 -13.35
C LEU A 337 -15.46 19.63 -12.21
N ARG A 338 -16.75 19.71 -12.53
CA ARG A 338 -17.82 19.85 -11.52
C ARG A 338 -17.92 18.60 -10.66
N THR A 339 -17.92 17.43 -11.31
CA THR A 339 -17.92 16.13 -10.64
C THR A 339 -16.72 16.00 -9.71
N CYS A 340 -15.52 16.34 -10.19
CA CYS A 340 -14.31 16.30 -9.38
C CYS A 340 -14.38 17.22 -8.16
N LEU A 341 -14.87 18.45 -8.30
CA LEU A 341 -15.03 19.40 -7.19
C LEU A 341 -16.04 18.93 -6.14
N VAL A 342 -17.17 18.34 -6.59
CA VAL A 342 -18.16 17.76 -5.67
C VAL A 342 -17.56 16.59 -4.87
N LEU A 343 -16.80 15.71 -5.52
CA LEU A 343 -16.14 14.60 -4.84
C LEU A 343 -15.08 15.07 -3.86
N LEU A 344 -14.27 16.07 -4.22
CA LEU A 344 -13.31 16.68 -3.29
C LEU A 344 -14.00 17.28 -2.06
N LEU A 345 -15.11 17.98 -2.27
CA LEU A 345 -15.89 18.54 -1.17
C LEU A 345 -16.47 17.43 -0.28
N LEU A 346 -17.01 16.36 -0.88
CA LEU A 346 -17.56 15.22 -0.14
C LEU A 346 -16.49 14.55 0.72
N GLU A 347 -15.31 14.29 0.16
CA GLU A 347 -14.17 13.69 0.87
C GLU A 347 -13.72 14.59 2.02
N PHE A 348 -13.60 15.89 1.79
CA PHE A 348 -13.29 16.87 2.84
C PHE A 348 -14.32 16.85 3.98
N VAL A 349 -15.63 16.82 3.66
CA VAL A 349 -16.71 16.75 4.66
C VAL A 349 -16.64 15.46 5.47
N ILE A 350 -16.33 14.30 4.83
CA ILE A 350 -16.17 13.02 5.52
C ILE A 350 -15.05 13.12 6.56
N PHE A 351 -13.87 13.61 6.19
CA PHE A 351 -12.75 13.72 7.14
C PHE A 351 -12.95 14.81 8.18
N LEU A 352 -13.67 15.90 7.86
CA LEU A 352 -14.07 16.90 8.83
C LEU A 352 -15.02 16.29 9.88
N LEU A 353 -16.06 15.57 9.46
CA LEU A 353 -16.99 14.88 10.36
C LEU A 353 -16.26 13.87 11.24
N LEU A 354 -15.34 13.08 10.68
CA LEU A 354 -14.50 12.15 11.44
C LEU A 354 -13.68 12.86 12.50
N SER A 355 -13.07 14.00 12.14
CA SER A 355 -12.26 14.79 13.06
C SER A 355 -13.10 15.34 14.22
N LEU A 356 -14.29 15.84 13.92
CA LEU A 356 -15.24 16.35 14.93
C LEU A 356 -15.74 15.23 15.84
N LEU A 357 -16.18 14.10 15.29
CA LEU A 357 -16.64 12.95 16.07
C LEU A 357 -15.55 12.44 17.03
N GLN A 358 -14.31 12.35 16.57
CA GLN A 358 -13.19 11.93 17.40
C GLN A 358 -12.77 12.97 18.44
N ALA A 359 -12.98 14.26 18.19
CA ALA A 359 -12.76 15.32 19.16
C ALA A 359 -13.82 15.30 20.27
N PHE A 360 -15.09 15.15 19.93
CA PHE A 360 -16.20 15.09 20.90
C PHE A 360 -16.14 13.80 21.75
N GLY A 361 -15.87 12.64 21.13
CA GLY A 361 -15.77 11.37 21.86
C GLY A 361 -14.63 11.33 22.87
N ARG A 362 -13.58 12.15 22.69
CA ARG A 362 -12.46 12.26 23.65
C ARG A 362 -12.89 12.98 24.92
N HIS A 363 -13.70 14.04 24.81
CA HIS A 363 -14.19 14.79 25.97
C HIS A 363 -15.12 13.98 26.88
N GLU A 364 -15.90 13.05 26.34
CA GLU A 364 -16.77 12.20 27.16
C GLU A 364 -16.01 11.15 27.98
N VAL A 365 -14.86 10.67 27.47
CA VAL A 365 -14.02 9.68 28.16
C VAL A 365 -13.14 10.32 29.25
N GLU A 366 -12.69 11.56 29.05
CA GLU A 366 -11.91 12.32 30.04
C GLU A 366 -12.79 12.82 31.21
N ASN A 367 -14.12 12.91 31.03
CA ASN A 367 -15.08 13.35 32.06
C ASN A 367 -15.73 12.21 32.83
N LYS A 368 -15.39 10.95 32.55
CA LYS A 368 -15.78 9.75 33.30
C LYS A 368 -14.59 9.17 34.07
#